data_8558baf98a938b9101918b2efbd2a130
#
_entry.id   8558baf98a938b9101918b2efbd2a130
#
_cell.length_a   1.000
_cell.length_b   1.000
_cell.length_c   1.000
_cell.angle_alpha   90.00
_cell.angle_beta   90.00
_cell.angle_gamma   90.00
#
_symmetry.space_group_name_H-M   'P 1'
#
loop_
_entity.id
_entity.type
_entity.pdbx_description
1 polymer ?
#
loop_
_entity_poly.entity_id
_entity_poly.type
_entity_poly.pdbx_seq_one_letter_code
_entity_poly.pdbx_strand_id
1 'polypeptide(L)'
;IKVAHDLAGVGENLRDHYGARLTARAKNVNTINELARGPKLVGEIVKYFLGRRSILELGPTLVYCFWHSDEMIRNADLQISFTPASYKEGRQAKLDNEPGFSLAAWQQRPESLGYVRARNKNPFEKPQIQPNYLSHEEDRRVLLAGIKVSRRLMNTEALAPYFDYEGYPGVHIQNDDELLDVARQRSTTLYHLMGTC
;
A
#
# COMPACT_ATOMS: atom_id res chain seq x y z
N ILE A 1 -37.86 3.13 1.20
CA ILE A 1 -37.78 3.51 -0.24
C ILE A 1 -38.33 2.37 -1.06
N LYS A 2 -39.23 2.67 -2.01
CA LYS A 2 -39.77 1.67 -2.92
C LYS A 2 -38.72 1.35 -3.99
N VAL A 3 -38.45 0.06 -4.23
CA VAL A 3 -37.60 -0.38 -5.32
C VAL A 3 -38.31 -0.06 -6.64
N ALA A 4 -37.65 0.71 -7.51
CA ALA A 4 -38.21 1.09 -8.81
C ALA A 4 -37.91 0.01 -9.86
N HIS A 5 -36.74 -0.61 -9.77
CA HIS A 5 -36.29 -1.68 -10.66
C HIS A 5 -35.30 -2.55 -9.92
N ASP A 6 -35.38 -3.88 -10.13
CA ASP A 6 -34.43 -4.84 -9.52
C ASP A 6 -33.27 -5.08 -10.50
N LEU A 7 -32.05 -4.75 -10.04
CA LEU A 7 -30.80 -4.96 -10.75
C LEU A 7 -29.88 -5.81 -9.87
N ALA A 8 -29.86 -7.11 -10.10
CA ALA A 8 -29.14 -8.07 -9.26
C ALA A 8 -27.63 -7.81 -9.15
N GLY A 9 -27.04 -7.10 -10.11
CA GLY A 9 -25.61 -6.76 -10.09
C GLY A 9 -25.24 -5.52 -9.25
N VAL A 10 -26.22 -4.72 -8.83
CA VAL A 10 -25.95 -3.51 -8.03
C VAL A 10 -25.49 -3.90 -6.63
N GLY A 11 -24.31 -3.43 -6.27
CA GLY A 11 -23.64 -3.78 -5.02
C GLY A 11 -22.75 -5.03 -5.09
N GLU A 12 -22.81 -5.80 -6.18
CA GLU A 12 -21.97 -6.98 -6.40
C GLU A 12 -20.67 -6.60 -7.15
N ASN A 13 -19.75 -7.55 -7.27
CA ASN A 13 -18.49 -7.40 -8.03
C ASN A 13 -17.55 -6.31 -7.50
N LEU A 14 -17.58 -6.01 -6.21
CA LEU A 14 -16.64 -5.09 -5.60
C LEU A 14 -15.21 -5.60 -5.81
N ARG A 15 -14.39 -4.78 -6.43
CA ARG A 15 -12.93 -4.98 -6.53
C ARG A 15 -12.21 -3.82 -5.88
N ASP A 16 -11.04 -4.08 -5.33
CA ASP A 16 -10.19 -3.05 -4.73
C ASP A 16 -8.75 -3.51 -4.70
N HIS A 17 -7.82 -2.57 -4.71
CA HIS A 17 -6.41 -2.84 -4.51
C HIS A 17 -6.12 -3.10 -3.03
N TYR A 18 -5.53 -4.26 -2.75
CA TYR A 18 -5.08 -4.66 -1.42
C TYR A 18 -3.57 -4.67 -1.38
N GLY A 19 -2.97 -3.73 -0.65
CA GLY A 19 -1.54 -3.45 -0.69
C GLY A 19 -0.78 -3.97 0.52
N ALA A 20 0.27 -4.75 0.28
CA ALA A 20 1.25 -5.13 1.28
C ALA A 20 2.37 -4.10 1.34
N ARG A 21 2.67 -3.62 2.54
CA ARG A 21 3.74 -2.64 2.76
C ARG A 21 4.94 -3.29 3.45
N LEU A 22 6.12 -3.06 2.87
CA LEU A 22 7.40 -3.34 3.48
C LEU A 22 8.02 -2.04 3.97
N THR A 23 8.66 -2.09 5.12
CA THR A 23 9.31 -0.92 5.71
C THR A 23 10.77 -1.23 5.96
N ALA A 24 11.65 -0.34 5.54
CA ALA A 24 13.08 -0.39 5.80
C ALA A 24 13.52 0.74 6.72
N ARG A 25 14.55 0.52 7.50
CA ARG A 25 15.29 1.58 8.18
C ARG A 25 16.31 2.20 7.23
N ALA A 26 16.39 3.52 7.28
CA ALA A 26 17.29 4.29 6.43
C ALA A 26 18.49 4.79 7.22
N LYS A 27 19.65 4.85 6.55
CA LYS A 27 20.89 5.43 7.05
C LYS A 27 21.42 6.45 6.05
N ASN A 28 22.31 7.33 6.50
CA ASN A 28 23.03 8.32 5.66
C ASN A 28 22.13 9.26 4.84
N VAL A 29 20.86 9.40 5.21
CA VAL A 29 19.89 10.26 4.52
C VAL A 29 18.83 10.77 5.50
N ASN A 30 18.34 11.99 5.29
CA ASN A 30 17.17 12.47 5.99
C ASN A 30 15.90 11.98 5.27
N THR A 31 15.00 11.38 6.00
CA THR A 31 13.70 10.93 5.51
C THR A 31 12.59 11.91 5.93
N ILE A 32 11.39 11.73 5.39
CA ILE A 32 10.22 12.51 5.82
C ILE A 32 9.98 12.34 7.34
N ASN A 33 10.32 11.18 7.90
CA ASN A 33 10.16 10.92 9.34
C ASN A 33 10.87 11.96 10.22
N GLU A 34 12.05 12.38 9.82
CA GLU A 34 12.85 13.35 10.54
C GLU A 34 12.50 14.78 10.15
N LEU A 35 12.30 15.03 8.84
CA LEU A 35 12.01 16.36 8.32
C LEU A 35 10.63 16.88 8.74
N ALA A 36 9.67 16.00 8.99
CA ALA A 36 8.32 16.35 9.42
C ALA A 36 8.19 16.65 10.93
N ARG A 37 9.31 16.93 11.63
CA ARG A 37 9.29 17.10 13.11
C ARG A 37 10.20 18.24 13.59
N GLY A 38 9.76 18.83 14.70
CA GLY A 38 10.55 19.80 15.46
C GLY A 38 11.09 20.95 14.61
N PRO A 39 12.32 21.43 14.89
CA PRO A 39 12.93 22.53 14.14
C PRO A 39 13.13 22.25 12.65
N LYS A 40 13.33 20.99 12.26
CA LYS A 40 13.44 20.62 10.83
C LYS A 40 12.15 20.90 10.08
N LEU A 41 10.97 20.62 10.66
CA LEU A 41 9.68 20.95 10.06
C LEU A 41 9.52 22.47 9.87
N VAL A 42 9.93 23.27 10.84
CA VAL A 42 9.91 24.75 10.69
C VAL A 42 10.78 25.18 9.50
N GLY A 43 11.96 24.56 9.35
CA GLY A 43 12.83 24.81 8.18
C GLY A 43 12.17 24.44 6.87
N GLU A 44 11.45 23.31 6.81
CA GLU A 44 10.70 22.87 5.62
C GLU A 44 9.53 23.83 5.29
N ILE A 45 8.81 24.31 6.30
CA ILE A 45 7.75 25.33 6.14
C ILE A 45 8.32 26.62 5.57
N VAL A 46 9.44 27.11 6.11
CA VAL A 46 10.11 28.32 5.59
C VAL A 46 10.56 28.14 4.14
N LYS A 47 11.17 27.00 3.80
CA LYS A 47 11.55 26.67 2.42
C LYS A 47 10.35 26.74 1.48
N TYR A 48 9.22 26.14 1.88
CA TYR A 48 7.98 26.12 1.09
C TYR A 48 7.49 27.54 0.76
N PHE A 49 7.40 28.42 1.78
CA PHE A 49 6.96 29.81 1.57
C PHE A 49 7.96 30.68 0.78
N LEU A 50 9.24 30.27 0.76
CA LEU A 50 10.28 30.91 -0.07
C LEU A 50 10.35 30.34 -1.50
N GLY A 51 9.42 29.45 -1.90
CA GLY A 51 9.42 28.79 -3.20
C GLY A 51 10.62 27.85 -3.43
N ARG A 52 11.19 27.32 -2.33
CA ARG A 52 12.26 26.32 -2.38
C ARG A 52 11.71 24.91 -2.18
N ARG A 53 12.37 23.92 -2.74
CA ARG A 53 11.98 22.51 -2.58
C ARG A 53 11.84 22.13 -1.10
N SER A 54 10.67 21.57 -0.76
CA SER A 54 10.29 21.20 0.59
C SER A 54 9.53 19.87 0.59
N ILE A 55 9.54 19.16 1.71
CA ILE A 55 8.68 17.97 1.88
C ILE A 55 7.19 18.27 1.79
N LEU A 56 6.78 19.52 1.97
CA LEU A 56 5.38 19.95 1.86
C LEU A 56 4.84 19.95 0.42
N GLU A 57 5.72 19.84 -0.57
CA GLU A 57 5.36 19.69 -1.99
C GLU A 57 5.22 18.24 -2.42
N LEU A 58 5.66 17.31 -1.56
CA LEU A 58 5.68 15.89 -1.91
C LEU A 58 4.31 15.25 -1.72
N GLY A 59 3.89 14.48 -2.72
CA GLY A 59 2.79 13.55 -2.56
C GLY A 59 3.16 12.38 -1.62
N PRO A 60 2.17 11.58 -1.22
CA PRO A 60 2.39 10.45 -0.31
C PRO A 60 3.30 9.37 -0.92
N THR A 61 3.43 9.34 -2.23
CA THR A 61 4.29 8.42 -2.98
C THR A 61 5.07 9.20 -4.03
N LEU A 62 6.38 8.98 -4.12
CA LEU A 62 7.23 9.69 -5.06
C LEU A 62 7.48 8.92 -6.36
N VAL A 63 7.51 7.61 -6.29
CA VAL A 63 7.82 6.74 -7.44
C VAL A 63 6.84 5.58 -7.48
N TYR A 64 6.34 5.30 -8.69
CA TYR A 64 5.57 4.11 -8.99
C TYR A 64 6.33 3.25 -9.99
N CYS A 65 6.29 1.94 -9.78
CA CYS A 65 6.81 0.94 -10.69
C CYS A 65 5.66 0.02 -11.09
N PHE A 66 5.45 -0.14 -12.40
CA PHE A 66 4.55 -1.14 -12.96
C PHE A 66 5.42 -2.28 -13.49
N TRP A 67 5.20 -3.49 -13.02
CA TRP A 67 6.06 -4.62 -13.31
C TRP A 67 5.26 -5.90 -13.52
N HIS A 68 5.95 -6.94 -13.90
CA HIS A 68 5.38 -8.27 -14.08
C HIS A 68 5.65 -9.12 -12.83
N SER A 69 4.63 -9.80 -12.33
CA SER A 69 4.79 -10.78 -11.25
C SER A 69 5.50 -12.05 -11.71
N ASP A 70 5.47 -12.32 -13.03
CA ASP A 70 6.07 -13.44 -13.69
C ASP A 70 6.58 -13.01 -15.08
N GLU A 71 7.72 -13.55 -15.55
CA GLU A 71 8.34 -13.21 -16.85
C GLU A 71 7.47 -13.60 -18.05
N MET A 72 6.57 -14.57 -17.89
CA MET A 72 5.66 -15.02 -18.95
C MET A 72 4.45 -14.10 -19.15
N ILE A 73 4.22 -13.15 -18.26
CA ILE A 73 3.07 -12.23 -18.33
C ILE A 73 3.40 -11.06 -19.25
N ARG A 74 2.57 -10.88 -20.29
CA ARG A 74 2.77 -9.82 -21.29
C ARG A 74 2.52 -8.41 -20.76
N ASN A 75 1.50 -8.23 -19.95
CA ASN A 75 1.09 -6.93 -19.41
C ASN A 75 1.45 -6.85 -17.93
N ALA A 76 1.95 -5.70 -17.48
CA ALA A 76 2.21 -5.47 -16.06
C ALA A 76 0.95 -5.74 -15.22
N ASP A 77 1.08 -6.60 -14.22
CA ASP A 77 0.02 -7.02 -13.30
C ASP A 77 0.33 -6.63 -11.84
N LEU A 78 1.53 -6.12 -11.60
CA LEU A 78 2.03 -5.70 -10.31
C LEU A 78 2.33 -4.20 -10.33
N GLN A 79 1.89 -3.50 -9.29
CA GLN A 79 2.31 -2.12 -9.03
C GLN A 79 3.03 -2.05 -7.68
N ILE A 80 4.12 -1.28 -7.66
CA ILE A 80 4.90 -1.00 -6.45
C ILE A 80 5.03 0.51 -6.31
N SER A 81 4.83 1.02 -5.11
CA SER A 81 5.07 2.41 -4.77
C SER A 81 6.25 2.55 -3.82
N PHE A 82 7.02 3.64 -3.96
CA PHE A 82 8.08 4.01 -3.05
C PHE A 82 7.75 5.32 -2.33
N THR A 83 7.91 5.31 -1.00
CA THR A 83 7.73 6.47 -0.14
C THR A 83 8.96 6.62 0.77
N PRO A 84 9.65 7.77 0.79
CA PRO A 84 10.80 8.00 1.68
C PRO A 84 10.35 8.32 3.10
N ALA A 85 9.45 7.49 3.62
CA ALA A 85 8.91 7.54 4.97
C ALA A 85 8.56 6.13 5.44
N SER A 86 8.72 5.90 6.73
CA SER A 86 8.21 4.72 7.42
C SER A 86 7.07 5.08 8.36
N TYR A 87 6.19 4.11 8.60
CA TYR A 87 4.98 4.30 9.39
C TYR A 87 4.97 3.37 10.59
N LYS A 88 4.36 3.80 11.69
CA LYS A 88 4.16 2.96 12.86
C LYS A 88 3.30 1.77 12.51
N GLU A 89 3.66 0.62 13.03
CA GLU A 89 2.95 -0.62 12.85
C GLU A 89 1.47 -0.48 13.21
N GLY A 90 0.60 -0.99 12.35
CA GLY A 90 -0.86 -0.93 12.54
C GLY A 90 -1.49 0.46 12.40
N ARG A 91 -0.73 1.50 12.02
CA ARG A 91 -1.22 2.88 11.88
C ARG A 91 -0.73 3.53 10.59
N GLN A 92 -1.51 3.43 9.54
CA GLN A 92 -1.13 3.90 8.20
C GLN A 92 -0.79 5.38 8.09
N ALA A 93 -1.44 6.24 8.87
CA ALA A 93 -1.26 7.69 8.79
C ALA A 93 -0.25 8.24 9.79
N LYS A 94 0.38 7.39 10.62
CA LYS A 94 1.31 7.86 11.64
C LYS A 94 2.74 7.50 11.29
N LEU A 95 3.54 8.51 11.00
CA LEU A 95 4.98 8.34 10.76
C LEU A 95 5.68 7.69 11.95
N ASP A 96 6.60 6.80 11.66
CA ASP A 96 7.51 6.25 12.67
C ASP A 96 8.46 7.31 13.23
N ASN A 97 9.08 7.04 14.37
CA ASN A 97 10.01 7.97 14.99
C ASN A 97 11.40 7.91 14.37
N GLU A 98 11.76 6.79 13.77
CA GLU A 98 13.06 6.53 13.19
C GLU A 98 13.07 6.77 11.68
N PRO A 99 14.24 7.13 11.12
CA PRO A 99 14.40 7.26 9.67
C PRO A 99 14.04 5.98 8.95
N GLY A 100 13.30 6.09 7.87
CA GLY A 100 12.92 4.91 7.10
C GLY A 100 12.24 5.24 5.77
N PHE A 101 12.08 4.22 4.96
CA PHE A 101 11.31 4.28 3.72
C PHE A 101 10.42 3.05 3.60
N SER A 102 9.43 3.13 2.73
CA SER A 102 8.48 2.05 2.52
C SER A 102 8.30 1.74 1.05
N LEU A 103 8.14 0.46 0.73
CA LEU A 103 7.60 -0.01 -0.53
C LEU A 103 6.25 -0.66 -0.26
N ALA A 104 5.24 -0.32 -1.07
CA ALA A 104 3.97 -1.01 -1.03
C ALA A 104 3.70 -1.66 -2.39
N ALA A 105 3.32 -2.93 -2.37
CA ALA A 105 3.06 -3.73 -3.56
C ALA A 105 1.61 -4.22 -3.58
N TRP A 106 0.99 -4.25 -4.75
CA TRP A 106 -0.37 -4.75 -4.95
C TRP A 106 -0.60 -5.28 -6.35
N GLN A 107 -1.54 -6.20 -6.47
CA GLN A 107 -2.08 -6.68 -7.75
C GLN A 107 -2.79 -5.52 -8.46
N GLN A 108 -2.43 -5.28 -9.73
CA GLN A 108 -3.00 -4.19 -10.54
C GLN A 108 -4.45 -4.47 -10.99
N ARG A 109 -4.80 -5.72 -11.16
CA ARG A 109 -6.12 -6.16 -11.61
C ARG A 109 -6.64 -7.30 -10.73
N PRO A 110 -7.15 -6.99 -9.50
CA PRO A 110 -7.60 -8.02 -8.57
C PRO A 110 -8.73 -8.87 -9.14
N GLU A 111 -8.67 -10.17 -8.91
CA GLU A 111 -9.71 -11.14 -9.28
C GLU A 111 -10.65 -11.48 -8.12
N SER A 112 -10.26 -11.18 -6.89
CA SER A 112 -11.14 -11.32 -5.73
C SER A 112 -12.34 -10.40 -5.85
N LEU A 113 -13.54 -10.93 -5.66
CA LEU A 113 -14.82 -10.24 -5.78
C LEU A 113 -15.52 -10.15 -4.43
N GLY A 114 -15.96 -8.96 -4.11
CA GLY A 114 -16.75 -8.66 -2.92
C GLY A 114 -18.10 -8.04 -3.24
N TYR A 115 -18.69 -7.41 -2.23
CA TYR A 115 -19.98 -6.75 -2.37
C TYR A 115 -20.14 -5.57 -1.40
N VAL A 116 -21.11 -4.68 -1.73
CA VAL A 116 -21.60 -3.61 -0.87
C VAL A 116 -23.12 -3.71 -0.82
N ARG A 117 -23.70 -3.94 0.36
CA ARG A 117 -25.15 -4.16 0.52
C ARG A 117 -25.72 -3.32 1.63
N ALA A 118 -26.92 -2.77 1.44
CA ALA A 118 -27.70 -2.20 2.52
C ALA A 118 -28.10 -3.30 3.52
N ARG A 119 -27.94 -3.04 4.81
CA ARG A 119 -28.31 -3.99 5.87
C ARG A 119 -29.80 -4.04 6.10
N ASN A 120 -30.45 -2.89 5.98
CA ASN A 120 -31.88 -2.71 6.16
C ASN A 120 -32.38 -1.42 5.49
N LYS A 121 -33.60 -1.01 5.77
CA LYS A 121 -34.24 0.19 5.19
C LYS A 121 -33.82 1.53 5.85
N ASN A 122 -33.05 1.48 6.93
CA ASN A 122 -32.57 2.69 7.60
C ASN A 122 -31.38 3.31 6.82
N PRO A 123 -31.53 4.50 6.20
CA PRO A 123 -30.49 5.11 5.38
C PRO A 123 -29.28 5.61 6.19
N PHE A 124 -29.39 5.70 7.51
CA PHE A 124 -28.32 6.11 8.41
C PHE A 124 -27.46 4.94 8.90
N GLU A 125 -27.88 3.71 8.65
CA GLU A 125 -27.08 2.55 8.99
C GLU A 125 -25.99 2.31 7.95
N LYS A 126 -24.78 2.02 8.44
CA LYS A 126 -23.63 1.75 7.57
C LYS A 126 -23.88 0.50 6.73
N PRO A 127 -23.56 0.52 5.44
CA PRO A 127 -23.69 -0.65 4.59
C PRO A 127 -22.77 -1.80 5.06
N GLN A 128 -23.11 -2.99 4.67
CA GLN A 128 -22.21 -4.13 4.73
C GLN A 128 -21.25 -4.03 3.55
N ILE A 129 -19.96 -3.92 3.84
CA ILE A 129 -18.89 -3.89 2.83
C ILE A 129 -18.04 -5.13 3.06
N GLN A 130 -17.95 -5.99 2.05
CA GLN A 130 -17.21 -7.24 2.11
C GLN A 130 -16.32 -7.36 0.87
N PRO A 131 -15.04 -6.95 0.96
CA PRO A 131 -14.14 -6.97 -0.21
C PRO A 131 -13.67 -8.37 -0.62
N ASN A 132 -13.64 -9.33 0.31
CA ASN A 132 -13.10 -10.68 0.12
C ASN A 132 -11.64 -10.69 -0.36
N TYR A 133 -10.81 -9.79 0.15
CA TYR A 133 -9.40 -9.70 -0.24
C TYR A 133 -8.70 -11.06 -0.17
N LEU A 134 -7.84 -11.31 -1.18
CA LEU A 134 -7.04 -12.53 -1.29
C LEU A 134 -7.87 -13.84 -1.35
N SER A 135 -9.15 -13.77 -1.69
CA SER A 135 -9.98 -14.97 -1.90
C SER A 135 -9.55 -15.70 -3.17
N HIS A 136 -9.12 -14.99 -4.21
CA HIS A 136 -8.62 -15.58 -5.44
C HIS A 136 -7.12 -15.94 -5.34
N GLU A 137 -6.74 -17.09 -5.93
CA GLU A 137 -5.34 -17.56 -5.90
C GLU A 137 -4.38 -16.61 -6.60
N GLU A 138 -4.79 -16.07 -7.72
CA GLU A 138 -3.97 -15.13 -8.50
C GLU A 138 -3.60 -13.87 -7.71
N ASP A 139 -4.51 -13.34 -6.90
CA ASP A 139 -4.24 -12.18 -6.05
C ASP A 139 -3.18 -12.49 -4.99
N ARG A 140 -3.22 -13.70 -4.44
CA ARG A 140 -2.19 -14.17 -3.49
C ARG A 140 -0.84 -14.32 -4.17
N ARG A 141 -0.81 -14.94 -5.35
CA ARG A 141 0.41 -15.17 -6.14
C ARG A 141 1.09 -13.85 -6.50
N VAL A 142 0.33 -12.90 -7.07
CA VAL A 142 0.88 -11.59 -7.49
C VAL A 142 1.33 -10.77 -6.29
N LEU A 143 0.58 -10.79 -5.17
CA LEU A 143 0.98 -10.06 -3.97
C LEU A 143 2.28 -10.59 -3.39
N LEU A 144 2.46 -11.92 -3.31
CA LEU A 144 3.69 -12.57 -2.87
C LEU A 144 4.87 -12.21 -3.80
N ALA A 145 4.66 -12.25 -5.11
CA ALA A 145 5.66 -11.79 -6.07
C ALA A 145 6.05 -10.32 -5.83
N GLY A 146 5.07 -9.46 -5.57
CA GLY A 146 5.28 -8.05 -5.25
C GLY A 146 6.12 -7.83 -3.99
N ILE A 147 5.89 -8.61 -2.93
CA ILE A 147 6.71 -8.59 -1.71
C ILE A 147 8.15 -8.99 -2.03
N LYS A 148 8.34 -10.07 -2.80
CA LYS A 148 9.68 -10.56 -3.20
C LYS A 148 10.42 -9.54 -4.09
N VAL A 149 9.72 -8.93 -5.06
CA VAL A 149 10.29 -7.86 -5.90
C VAL A 149 10.67 -6.65 -5.06
N SER A 150 9.83 -6.23 -4.12
CA SER A 150 10.12 -5.11 -3.21
C SER A 150 11.38 -5.38 -2.38
N ARG A 151 11.58 -6.59 -1.87
CA ARG A 151 12.81 -7.00 -1.17
C ARG A 151 14.04 -6.93 -2.08
N ARG A 152 13.92 -7.39 -3.33
CA ARG A 152 15.03 -7.27 -4.29
C ARG A 152 15.38 -5.81 -4.55
N LEU A 153 14.38 -4.94 -4.70
CA LEU A 153 14.60 -3.50 -4.90
C LEU A 153 15.32 -2.86 -3.70
N MET A 154 14.92 -3.18 -2.46
CA MET A 154 15.58 -2.67 -1.24
C MET A 154 17.05 -3.08 -1.14
N ASN A 155 17.43 -4.25 -1.70
CA ASN A 155 18.77 -4.80 -1.66
C ASN A 155 19.60 -4.49 -2.92
N THR A 156 19.18 -3.54 -3.75
CA THR A 156 19.96 -3.11 -4.92
C THR A 156 21.18 -2.26 -4.51
N GLU A 157 22.22 -2.28 -5.33
CA GLU A 157 23.41 -1.43 -5.15
C GLU A 157 23.05 0.06 -5.04
N ALA A 158 22.04 0.51 -5.77
CA ALA A 158 21.58 1.91 -5.74
C ALA A 158 21.00 2.32 -4.39
N LEU A 159 20.36 1.42 -3.67
CA LEU A 159 19.80 1.68 -2.34
C LEU A 159 20.74 1.28 -1.19
N ALA A 160 21.77 0.50 -1.43
CA ALA A 160 22.70 0.03 -0.40
C ALA A 160 23.31 1.14 0.49
N PRO A 161 23.66 2.33 -0.01
CA PRO A 161 24.14 3.42 0.85
C PRO A 161 23.09 3.95 1.83
N TYR A 162 21.81 3.75 1.55
CA TYR A 162 20.66 4.30 2.30
C TYR A 162 19.87 3.24 3.04
N PHE A 163 19.98 1.98 2.67
CA PHE A 163 19.30 0.85 3.30
C PHE A 163 20.11 0.34 4.49
N ASP A 164 19.50 0.29 5.68
CA ASP A 164 20.11 -0.29 6.86
C ASP A 164 19.64 -1.72 7.07
N TYR A 165 18.35 -1.90 7.34
CA TYR A 165 17.72 -3.22 7.46
C TYR A 165 16.23 -3.18 7.18
N GLU A 166 15.64 -4.34 6.86
CA GLU A 166 14.20 -4.52 6.73
C GLU A 166 13.56 -4.52 8.12
N GLY A 167 12.74 -3.50 8.41
CA GLY A 167 12.05 -3.38 9.68
C GLY A 167 10.74 -4.17 9.73
N TYR A 168 10.04 -4.27 8.59
CA TYR A 168 8.78 -5.00 8.47
C TYR A 168 8.60 -5.54 7.05
N PRO A 169 8.16 -6.81 6.88
CA PRO A 169 7.81 -7.80 7.90
C PRO A 169 9.03 -8.34 8.67
N GLY A 170 10.24 -8.06 8.21
CA GLY A 170 11.48 -8.52 8.78
C GLY A 170 12.07 -9.73 8.05
N VAL A 171 13.39 -9.80 8.01
CA VAL A 171 14.14 -10.79 7.22
C VAL A 171 13.94 -12.23 7.68
N HIS A 172 13.37 -12.47 8.85
CA HIS A 172 13.09 -13.81 9.37
C HIS A 172 11.86 -14.44 8.73
N ILE A 173 10.96 -13.65 8.15
CA ILE A 173 9.77 -14.13 7.43
C ILE A 173 10.15 -14.38 5.98
N GLN A 174 10.34 -15.67 5.60
CA GLN A 174 10.88 -16.01 4.28
C GLN A 174 9.95 -16.88 3.43
N ASN A 175 9.19 -17.78 4.05
CA ASN A 175 8.34 -18.67 3.28
C ASN A 175 7.03 -17.98 2.85
N ASP A 176 6.40 -18.50 1.80
CA ASP A 176 5.23 -17.89 1.18
C ASP A 176 4.00 -17.89 2.08
N ASP A 177 3.82 -18.92 2.90
CA ASP A 177 2.69 -19.00 3.84
C ASP A 177 2.81 -17.94 4.93
N GLU A 178 3.99 -17.78 5.53
CA GLU A 178 4.25 -16.73 6.52
C GLU A 178 4.09 -15.33 5.92
N LEU A 179 4.61 -15.09 4.71
CA LEU A 179 4.44 -13.82 4.00
C LEU A 179 2.98 -13.53 3.73
N LEU A 180 2.21 -14.54 3.34
CA LEU A 180 0.78 -14.40 3.09
C LEU A 180 0.00 -14.14 4.38
N ASP A 181 0.37 -14.76 5.49
CA ASP A 181 -0.25 -14.50 6.79
C ASP A 181 0.05 -13.10 7.29
N VAL A 182 1.29 -12.64 7.14
CA VAL A 182 1.65 -11.23 7.40
C VAL A 182 0.83 -10.29 6.51
N ALA A 183 0.70 -10.59 5.22
CA ALA A 183 -0.10 -9.80 4.30
C ALA A 183 -1.59 -9.76 4.73
N ARG A 184 -2.19 -10.88 5.12
CA ARG A 184 -3.57 -10.93 5.64
C ARG A 184 -3.78 -10.07 6.89
N GLN A 185 -2.81 -10.03 7.77
CA GLN A 185 -2.91 -9.30 9.03
C GLN A 185 -2.63 -7.80 8.91
N ARG A 186 -1.80 -7.39 7.96
CA ARG A 186 -1.21 -6.04 7.94
C ARG A 186 -1.39 -5.28 6.63
N SER A 187 -1.80 -5.95 5.55
CA SER A 187 -2.15 -5.25 4.31
C SER A 187 -3.49 -4.53 4.47
N THR A 188 -3.74 -3.63 3.56
CA THR A 188 -4.91 -2.76 3.66
C THR A 188 -5.43 -2.35 2.30
N THR A 189 -6.67 -1.88 2.30
CA THR A 189 -7.26 -1.19 1.15
C THR A 189 -6.40 0.01 0.74
N LEU A 190 -6.27 0.23 -0.56
CA LEU A 190 -5.71 1.47 -1.11
C LEU A 190 -6.81 2.47 -1.49
N TYR A 191 -8.07 2.16 -1.15
CA TYR A 191 -9.25 2.98 -1.45
C TYR A 191 -9.50 3.18 -2.94
N HIS A 192 -9.19 2.16 -3.76
CA HIS A 192 -9.38 2.15 -5.21
C HIS A 192 -10.59 1.30 -5.62
N LEU A 193 -11.68 1.38 -4.86
CA LEU A 193 -12.87 0.57 -5.00
C LEU A 193 -13.56 0.78 -6.35
N MET A 194 -14.00 -0.32 -6.98
CA MET A 194 -14.72 -0.30 -8.25
C MET A 194 -15.64 -1.52 -8.38
N GLY A 195 -16.49 -1.52 -9.41
CA GLY A 195 -17.20 -2.72 -9.90
C GLY A 195 -18.62 -2.90 -9.38
N THR A 196 -19.07 -2.15 -8.38
CA THR A 196 -20.39 -2.35 -7.73
C THR A 196 -21.59 -1.79 -8.51
N CYS A 197 -21.36 -1.09 -9.59
CA CYS A 197 -22.36 -0.54 -10.51
C CYS A 197 -21.95 -0.85 -11.94
#